data_f7a07275111a944d3bbedfdac456e603
#
_entry.id   f7a07275111a944d3bbedfdac456e603
#
_cell.length_a   1.000
_cell.length_b   1.000
_cell.length_c   1.000
_cell.angle_alpha   90.00
_cell.angle_beta   90.00
_cell.angle_gamma   90.00
#
_symmetry.space_group_name_H-M   'P 1'
#
loop_
_entity.id
_entity.type
_entity.pdbx_description
1 polymer ?
#
loop_
_entity_poly.entity_id
_entity_poly.type
_entity_poly.pdbx_seq_one_letter_code
_entity_poly.pdbx_strand_id
1 'polypeptide(L)'
;MSQPLVGMDLADLREALGSDQPGYRATQVYEAIYRGRATDLAGITALPTALRQSLAERIAFGLPEIARRFESADGTRRYLLRLEDGRTVETVLMPEDERDTMCISSQAGCAVDCKFCMTALLGLERSLTAGEIVGQVLTLVHDNNLDRAHDPRRLNIVMMGQGEPLLNLDNVIKATRILLDPAGFGLSPRRITVSTAGIVPKIAEMGREPVRPKLAVSLNASTEEARSELMPITRKYHLKDLIEACQAYPLRPWEKLTFEYVLLKGVNDTDADARRVAKLLANINAKLNLIALNPGPEIPYQTPDPERVASFQTIVRRSIPCFIRKPRGLDIFAACGQLKSSAV
;
A
#
# COMPACT_ATOMS: atom_id res chain seq x y z
N MET A 1 3.89 26.07 3.35
CA MET A 1 2.97 25.95 2.20
C MET A 1 1.66 25.39 2.75
N SER A 2 0.51 25.87 2.28
CA SER A 2 -0.80 25.33 2.65
C SER A 2 -0.93 23.88 2.15
N GLN A 3 -1.67 23.04 2.89
CA GLN A 3 -1.94 21.65 2.47
C GLN A 3 -2.70 21.68 1.12
N PRO A 4 -2.32 20.84 0.12
CA PRO A 4 -3.06 20.74 -1.14
C PRO A 4 -4.48 20.22 -0.93
N LEU A 5 -5.41 20.51 -1.88
CA LEU A 5 -6.81 20.07 -1.80
C LEU A 5 -6.96 18.54 -1.77
N VAL A 6 -6.16 17.85 -2.58
CA VAL A 6 -6.11 16.37 -2.51
C VAL A 6 -5.50 15.96 -1.18
N GLY A 7 -6.21 15.16 -0.41
CA GLY A 7 -5.87 14.74 0.94
C GLY A 7 -6.61 15.49 2.04
N MET A 8 -7.34 16.55 1.70
CA MET A 8 -8.24 17.21 2.64
C MET A 8 -9.51 16.38 2.85
N ASP A 9 -9.92 16.21 4.09
CA ASP A 9 -11.26 15.73 4.44
C ASP A 9 -12.27 16.89 4.48
N LEU A 10 -13.52 16.59 4.84
CA LEU A 10 -14.56 17.62 4.90
C LEU A 10 -14.28 18.73 5.94
N ALA A 11 -13.56 18.42 7.01
CA ALA A 11 -13.23 19.41 8.05
C ALA A 11 -12.13 20.34 7.52
N ASP A 12 -11.07 19.78 6.94
CA ASP A 12 -10.00 20.55 6.31
C ASP A 12 -10.52 21.47 5.19
N LEU A 13 -11.44 20.95 4.35
CA LEU A 13 -12.02 21.72 3.26
C LEU A 13 -12.90 22.88 3.77
N ARG A 14 -13.62 22.70 4.86
CA ARG A 14 -14.38 23.79 5.49
C ARG A 14 -13.46 24.91 5.98
N GLU A 15 -12.36 24.54 6.61
CA GLU A 15 -11.34 25.48 7.08
C GLU A 15 -10.67 26.20 5.89
N ALA A 16 -10.26 25.47 4.86
CA ALA A 16 -9.59 25.99 3.68
C ALA A 16 -10.47 26.96 2.85
N LEU A 17 -11.78 26.70 2.80
CA LEU A 17 -12.74 27.55 2.10
C LEU A 17 -13.03 28.87 2.88
N GLY A 18 -12.92 28.84 4.21
CA GLY A 18 -13.21 29.97 5.06
C GLY A 18 -14.67 30.04 5.55
N SER A 19 -14.89 30.77 6.65
CA SER A 19 -16.19 30.87 7.31
C SER A 19 -17.23 31.67 6.52
N ASP A 20 -16.81 32.44 5.51
CA ASP A 20 -17.66 33.20 4.61
C ASP A 20 -18.34 32.31 3.54
N GLN A 21 -17.85 31.10 3.35
CA GLN A 21 -18.43 30.15 2.40
C GLN A 21 -19.48 29.24 3.08
N PRO A 22 -20.62 29.00 2.40
CA PRO A 22 -21.61 28.04 2.92
C PRO A 22 -21.02 26.64 3.08
N GLY A 23 -21.35 25.95 4.20
CA GLY A 23 -20.77 24.63 4.53
C GLY A 23 -20.92 23.54 3.45
N TYR A 24 -21.98 23.63 2.63
CA TYR A 24 -22.18 22.69 1.51
C TYR A 24 -21.10 22.81 0.40
N ARG A 25 -20.36 23.93 0.33
CA ARG A 25 -19.27 24.09 -0.62
C ARG A 25 -18.14 23.11 -0.38
N ALA A 26 -17.81 22.84 0.87
CA ALA A 26 -16.83 21.81 1.21
C ALA A 26 -17.25 20.43 0.70
N THR A 27 -18.54 20.09 0.83
CA THR A 27 -19.08 18.83 0.28
C THR A 27 -18.97 18.80 -1.24
N GLN A 28 -19.29 19.90 -1.92
CA GLN A 28 -19.14 19.99 -3.39
C GLN A 28 -17.69 19.78 -3.85
N VAL A 29 -16.71 20.38 -3.16
CA VAL A 29 -15.29 20.18 -3.46
C VAL A 29 -14.88 18.73 -3.19
N TYR A 30 -15.26 18.20 -2.04
CA TYR A 30 -14.94 16.83 -1.63
C TYR A 30 -15.47 15.80 -2.63
N GLU A 31 -16.74 15.89 -2.97
CA GLU A 31 -17.37 14.99 -3.95
C GLU A 31 -16.77 15.16 -5.35
N ALA A 32 -16.46 16.40 -5.77
CA ALA A 32 -15.85 16.65 -7.06
C ALA A 32 -14.46 16.01 -7.17
N ILE A 33 -13.62 16.12 -6.12
CA ILE A 33 -12.28 15.52 -6.10
C ILE A 33 -12.36 14.00 -6.06
N TYR A 34 -13.07 13.43 -5.08
CA TYR A 34 -12.94 12.00 -4.77
C TYR A 34 -13.96 11.12 -5.47
N ARG A 35 -15.17 11.60 -5.70
CA ARG A 35 -16.24 10.89 -6.40
C ARG A 35 -16.27 11.24 -7.88
N GLY A 36 -16.23 12.54 -8.18
CA GLY A 36 -16.21 13.08 -9.54
C GLY A 36 -14.83 13.01 -10.21
N ARG A 37 -13.77 12.77 -9.41
CA ARG A 37 -12.39 12.60 -9.88
C ARG A 37 -11.89 13.79 -10.69
N ALA A 38 -12.19 15.02 -10.23
CA ALA A 38 -11.62 16.21 -10.81
C ALA A 38 -10.09 16.17 -10.78
N THR A 39 -9.43 16.65 -11.83
CA THR A 39 -7.97 16.70 -11.95
C THR A 39 -7.40 18.08 -11.59
N ASP A 40 -8.26 19.08 -11.55
CA ASP A 40 -7.92 20.47 -11.24
C ASP A 40 -9.14 21.22 -10.70
N LEU A 41 -8.91 22.46 -10.24
CA LEU A 41 -9.98 23.32 -9.75
C LEU A 41 -10.94 23.77 -10.86
N ALA A 42 -10.48 23.86 -12.10
CA ALA A 42 -11.33 24.27 -13.23
C ALA A 42 -12.43 23.22 -13.49
N GLY A 43 -12.12 21.96 -13.28
CA GLY A 43 -13.06 20.82 -13.40
C GLY A 43 -14.14 20.80 -12.33
N ILE A 44 -14.02 21.54 -11.22
CA ILE A 44 -15.04 21.59 -10.16
C ILE A 44 -16.15 22.60 -10.54
N THR A 45 -16.93 22.27 -11.56
CA THR A 45 -17.94 23.16 -12.14
C THR A 45 -19.10 23.50 -11.19
N ALA A 46 -19.28 22.75 -10.12
CA ALA A 46 -20.26 23.04 -9.06
C ALA A 46 -19.91 24.32 -8.25
N LEU A 47 -18.65 24.80 -8.33
CA LEU A 47 -18.23 26.04 -7.70
C LEU A 47 -18.36 27.25 -8.66
N PRO A 48 -18.71 28.45 -8.15
CA PRO A 48 -18.64 29.68 -8.93
C PRO A 48 -17.22 29.92 -9.47
N THR A 49 -17.12 30.49 -10.69
CA THR A 49 -15.82 30.74 -11.34
C THR A 49 -14.90 31.61 -10.49
N ALA A 50 -15.42 32.68 -9.87
CA ALA A 50 -14.62 33.55 -9.00
C ALA A 50 -14.04 32.80 -7.79
N LEU A 51 -14.80 31.84 -7.18
CA LEU A 51 -14.31 31.04 -6.07
C LEU A 51 -13.21 30.07 -6.53
N ARG A 52 -13.39 29.43 -7.71
CA ARG A 52 -12.36 28.53 -8.28
C ARG A 52 -11.05 29.26 -8.53
N GLN A 53 -11.11 30.49 -9.09
CA GLN A 53 -9.94 31.32 -9.32
C GLN A 53 -9.25 31.71 -8.01
N SER A 54 -10.01 32.23 -7.05
CA SER A 54 -9.47 32.57 -5.73
C SER A 54 -8.86 31.38 -4.99
N LEU A 55 -9.40 30.17 -5.13
CA LEU A 55 -8.82 28.97 -4.55
C LEU A 55 -7.51 28.57 -5.27
N ALA A 56 -7.47 28.67 -6.61
CA ALA A 56 -6.29 28.33 -7.40
C ALA A 56 -5.07 29.22 -7.07
N GLU A 57 -5.31 30.47 -6.67
CA GLU A 57 -4.24 31.38 -6.24
C GLU A 57 -3.65 31.06 -4.86
N ARG A 58 -4.40 30.34 -4.03
CA ARG A 58 -4.04 30.10 -2.62
C ARG A 58 -3.68 28.68 -2.28
N ILE A 59 -4.23 27.70 -3.01
CA ILE A 59 -4.15 26.29 -2.65
C ILE A 59 -3.86 25.47 -3.91
N ALA A 60 -2.79 24.67 -3.86
CA ALA A 60 -2.47 23.70 -4.91
C ALA A 60 -3.53 22.60 -4.97
N PHE A 61 -3.80 22.05 -6.15
CA PHE A 61 -4.71 20.89 -6.27
C PHE A 61 -4.10 19.64 -5.68
N GLY A 62 -2.81 19.35 -5.97
CA GLY A 62 -2.00 18.34 -5.27
C GLY A 62 -2.02 16.93 -5.85
N LEU A 63 -2.30 16.78 -7.15
CA LEU A 63 -2.08 15.51 -7.84
C LEU A 63 -0.59 15.33 -8.17
N PRO A 64 0.01 14.15 -7.92
CA PRO A 64 1.35 13.85 -8.38
C PRO A 64 1.41 13.76 -9.91
N GLU A 65 2.51 14.24 -10.48
CA GLU A 65 2.77 14.20 -11.91
C GLU A 65 3.31 12.84 -12.34
N ILE A 66 2.86 12.32 -13.49
CA ILE A 66 3.47 11.13 -14.08
C ILE A 66 4.80 11.52 -14.74
N ALA A 67 5.91 11.26 -14.07
CA ALA A 67 7.24 11.49 -14.62
C ALA A 67 7.61 10.41 -15.66
N ARG A 68 7.22 9.14 -15.43
CA ARG A 68 7.45 8.05 -16.37
C ARG A 68 6.45 6.91 -16.17
N ARG A 69 6.11 6.24 -17.26
CA ARG A 69 5.29 5.03 -17.28
C ARG A 69 6.04 3.89 -17.95
N PHE A 70 5.98 2.70 -17.36
CA PHE A 70 6.51 1.45 -17.90
C PHE A 70 5.36 0.46 -18.04
N GLU A 71 5.36 -0.31 -19.11
CA GLU A 71 4.31 -1.30 -19.38
C GLU A 71 4.93 -2.67 -19.62
N SER A 72 4.45 -3.66 -18.86
CA SER A 72 4.87 -5.05 -18.93
C SER A 72 4.09 -5.81 -20.00
N ALA A 73 4.67 -6.86 -20.54
CA ALA A 73 4.00 -7.79 -21.43
C ALA A 73 2.75 -8.45 -20.81
N ASP A 74 2.68 -8.52 -19.47
CA ASP A 74 1.51 -9.06 -18.75
C ASP A 74 0.43 -8.02 -18.47
N GLY A 75 0.56 -6.80 -19.02
CA GLY A 75 -0.35 -5.66 -18.85
C GLY A 75 -0.15 -4.87 -17.56
N THR A 76 0.79 -5.26 -16.69
CA THR A 76 1.15 -4.49 -15.50
C THR A 76 1.78 -3.16 -15.91
N ARG A 77 1.41 -2.07 -15.24
CA ARG A 77 1.95 -0.73 -15.46
C ARG A 77 2.62 -0.22 -14.19
N ARG A 78 3.89 0.14 -14.29
CA ARG A 78 4.64 0.82 -13.23
C ARG A 78 4.76 2.29 -13.56
N TYR A 79 4.46 3.14 -12.59
CA TYR A 79 4.52 4.59 -12.69
C TYR A 79 5.60 5.13 -11.76
N LEU A 80 6.41 6.03 -12.26
CA LEU A 80 7.24 6.92 -11.46
C LEU A 80 6.48 8.24 -11.35
N LEU A 81 6.02 8.56 -10.15
CA LEU A 81 5.25 9.76 -9.87
C LEU A 81 6.15 10.79 -9.19
N ARG A 82 6.11 12.03 -9.69
CA ARG A 82 6.81 13.18 -9.10
C ARG A 82 5.86 13.91 -8.15
N LEU A 83 6.33 14.15 -6.93
CA LEU A 83 5.66 14.90 -5.89
C LEU A 83 5.97 16.40 -6.03
N GLU A 84 5.23 17.25 -5.32
CA GLU A 84 5.37 18.71 -5.38
C GLU A 84 6.77 19.19 -4.99
N ASP A 85 7.43 18.51 -4.07
CA ASP A 85 8.79 18.79 -3.61
C ASP A 85 9.91 18.24 -4.52
N GLY A 86 9.53 17.67 -5.67
CA GLY A 86 10.44 17.10 -6.66
C GLY A 86 10.85 15.64 -6.37
N ARG A 87 10.53 15.08 -5.20
CA ARG A 87 10.76 13.66 -4.91
C ARG A 87 9.89 12.77 -5.78
N THR A 88 10.33 11.54 -5.93
CA THR A 88 9.60 10.55 -6.71
C THR A 88 9.21 9.34 -5.89
N VAL A 89 8.05 8.77 -6.21
CA VAL A 89 7.61 7.49 -5.69
C VAL A 89 7.09 6.61 -6.81
N GLU A 90 7.12 5.31 -6.59
CA GLU A 90 6.60 4.36 -7.55
C GLU A 90 5.25 3.81 -7.11
N THR A 91 4.39 3.59 -8.09
CA THR A 91 3.11 2.92 -7.92
C THR A 91 2.84 1.99 -9.09
N VAL A 92 2.09 0.93 -8.86
CA VAL A 92 1.88 -0.13 -9.86
C VAL A 92 0.40 -0.41 -10.02
N LEU A 93 -0.06 -0.45 -11.28
CA LEU A 93 -1.38 -0.95 -11.65
C LEU A 93 -1.23 -2.37 -12.22
N MET A 94 -1.95 -3.31 -11.65
CA MET A 94 -2.03 -4.70 -12.09
C MET A 94 -3.46 -5.00 -12.53
N PRO A 95 -3.77 -4.90 -13.84
CA PRO A 95 -5.08 -5.25 -14.35
C PRO A 95 -5.27 -6.76 -14.36
N GLU A 96 -6.46 -7.21 -13.98
CA GLU A 96 -6.95 -8.58 -14.10
C GLU A 96 -8.39 -8.55 -14.66
N ASP A 97 -8.89 -9.66 -15.20
CA ASP A 97 -10.19 -9.71 -15.89
C ASP A 97 -11.36 -9.16 -15.04
N GLU A 98 -11.40 -9.49 -13.76
CA GLU A 98 -12.49 -9.11 -12.86
C GLU A 98 -12.14 -7.98 -11.88
N ARG A 99 -10.88 -7.52 -11.85
CA ARG A 99 -10.42 -6.53 -10.89
C ARG A 99 -9.12 -5.86 -11.34
N ASP A 100 -8.95 -4.64 -10.91
CA ASP A 100 -7.67 -3.94 -10.96
C ASP A 100 -7.07 -3.85 -9.56
N THR A 101 -5.78 -4.09 -9.42
CA THR A 101 -5.09 -3.92 -8.15
C THR A 101 -4.04 -2.82 -8.29
N MET A 102 -4.14 -1.80 -7.43
CA MET A 102 -3.12 -0.75 -7.32
C MET A 102 -2.23 -1.03 -6.11
N CYS A 103 -0.92 -1.11 -6.36
CA CYS A 103 0.10 -1.15 -5.33
C CYS A 103 0.67 0.26 -5.17
N ILE A 104 0.39 0.90 -4.03
CA ILE A 104 0.76 2.28 -3.76
C ILE A 104 1.81 2.39 -2.66
N SER A 105 2.54 3.49 -2.66
CA SER A 105 3.61 3.81 -1.71
C SER A 105 3.08 4.64 -0.55
N SER A 106 3.72 4.50 0.62
CA SER A 106 3.42 5.27 1.84
C SER A 106 4.54 6.21 2.27
N GLN A 107 5.73 6.02 1.72
CA GLN A 107 6.93 6.83 1.98
C GLN A 107 7.73 6.98 0.69
N ALA A 108 8.55 8.01 0.60
CA ALA A 108 9.66 8.08 -0.35
C ALA A 108 10.86 7.36 0.29
N GLY A 109 11.22 6.17 -0.27
CA GLY A 109 12.15 5.24 0.33
C GLY A 109 11.56 4.45 1.52
N CYS A 110 12.40 3.80 2.33
CA CYS A 110 11.97 2.99 3.48
C CYS A 110 13.07 2.89 4.54
N ALA A 111 12.70 2.99 5.82
CA ALA A 111 13.63 2.90 6.96
C ALA A 111 13.83 1.47 7.51
N VAL A 112 13.08 0.48 7.02
CA VAL A 112 13.03 -0.86 7.67
C VAL A 112 14.24 -1.72 7.33
N ASP A 113 14.93 -1.44 6.24
CA ASP A 113 16.17 -2.11 5.81
C ASP A 113 16.01 -3.64 5.59
N CYS A 114 14.88 -4.09 5.01
CA CYS A 114 14.70 -5.49 4.63
C CYS A 114 15.73 -5.88 3.56
N LYS A 115 16.57 -6.89 3.84
CA LYS A 115 17.73 -7.25 3.01
C LYS A 115 17.40 -7.84 1.63
N PHE A 116 16.15 -8.18 1.40
CA PHE A 116 15.62 -8.72 0.13
C PHE A 116 14.78 -7.68 -0.65
N CYS A 117 14.77 -6.41 -0.24
CA CYS A 117 13.93 -5.36 -0.84
C CYS A 117 14.76 -4.22 -1.41
N MET A 118 14.60 -3.91 -2.69
CA MET A 118 15.33 -2.83 -3.36
C MET A 118 14.98 -1.44 -2.80
N THR A 119 13.75 -1.24 -2.30
CA THR A 119 13.37 0.03 -1.68
C THR A 119 14.21 0.34 -0.43
N ALA A 120 14.70 -0.67 0.27
CA ALA A 120 15.57 -0.49 1.44
C ALA A 120 16.90 0.17 1.08
N LEU A 121 17.40 -0.02 -0.14
CA LEU A 121 18.64 0.56 -0.64
C LEU A 121 18.57 2.09 -0.81
N LEU A 122 17.36 2.64 -0.88
CA LEU A 122 17.15 4.10 -0.98
C LEU A 122 17.30 4.82 0.38
N GLY A 123 17.16 4.09 1.50
CA GLY A 123 16.93 4.71 2.78
C GLY A 123 15.55 5.39 2.84
N LEU A 124 15.28 6.10 3.92
CA LEU A 124 14.05 6.89 4.08
C LEU A 124 14.35 8.37 3.79
N GLU A 125 13.63 8.94 2.84
CA GLU A 125 13.65 10.40 2.63
C GLU A 125 12.58 11.09 3.49
N ARG A 126 11.31 10.69 3.34
CA ARG A 126 10.19 11.15 4.17
C ARG A 126 8.94 10.29 4.04
N SER A 127 8.04 10.46 4.97
CA SER A 127 6.66 9.95 4.86
C SER A 127 5.86 10.76 3.84
N LEU A 128 4.92 10.10 3.16
CA LEU A 128 3.96 10.75 2.26
C LEU A 128 2.80 11.33 3.09
N THR A 129 2.27 12.45 2.63
CA THR A 129 1.01 13.01 3.15
C THR A 129 -0.17 12.14 2.75
N ALA A 130 -1.30 12.27 3.44
CA ALA A 130 -2.54 11.60 3.03
C ALA A 130 -2.94 11.95 1.58
N GLY A 131 -2.69 13.20 1.17
CA GLY A 131 -2.93 13.67 -0.20
C GLY A 131 -2.07 12.96 -1.22
N GLU A 132 -0.77 12.79 -0.95
CA GLU A 132 0.14 12.08 -1.85
C GLU A 132 -0.20 10.59 -1.94
N ILE A 133 -0.71 9.98 -0.85
CA ILE A 133 -1.18 8.58 -0.87
C ILE A 133 -2.45 8.44 -1.72
N VAL A 134 -3.46 9.28 -1.51
CA VAL A 134 -4.70 9.28 -2.30
C VAL A 134 -4.45 9.73 -3.74
N GLY A 135 -3.56 10.69 -3.93
CA GLY A 135 -3.16 11.23 -5.22
C GLY A 135 -2.63 10.16 -6.17
N GLN A 136 -1.86 9.19 -5.67
CA GLN A 136 -1.42 8.04 -6.47
C GLN A 136 -2.63 7.29 -7.07
N VAL A 137 -3.66 7.05 -6.26
CA VAL A 137 -4.87 6.35 -6.71
C VAL A 137 -5.61 7.18 -7.76
N LEU A 138 -5.81 8.49 -7.51
CA LEU A 138 -6.46 9.40 -8.45
C LEU A 138 -5.72 9.44 -9.78
N THR A 139 -4.41 9.64 -9.75
CA THR A 139 -3.57 9.71 -10.96
C THR A 139 -3.69 8.44 -11.80
N LEU A 140 -3.65 7.25 -11.18
CA LEU A 140 -3.78 5.99 -11.91
C LEU A 140 -5.21 5.78 -12.46
N VAL A 141 -6.22 6.17 -11.70
CA VAL A 141 -7.61 6.12 -12.16
C VAL A 141 -7.79 6.97 -13.42
N HIS A 142 -7.21 8.17 -13.46
CA HIS A 142 -7.27 9.05 -14.61
C HIS A 142 -6.52 8.51 -15.81
N ASP A 143 -5.24 8.17 -15.63
CA ASP A 143 -4.39 7.72 -16.75
C ASP A 143 -4.92 6.43 -17.42
N ASN A 144 -5.67 5.63 -16.68
CA ASN A 144 -6.21 4.35 -17.18
C ASN A 144 -7.72 4.38 -17.44
N ASN A 145 -8.37 5.52 -17.33
CA ASN A 145 -9.82 5.67 -17.49
C ASN A 145 -10.64 4.66 -16.67
N LEU A 146 -10.21 4.41 -15.42
CA LEU A 146 -10.89 3.48 -14.51
C LEU A 146 -12.07 4.17 -13.84
N ASP A 147 -13.13 4.42 -14.59
CA ASP A 147 -14.37 4.98 -14.05
C ASP A 147 -15.23 3.87 -13.44
N ARG A 148 -15.41 3.92 -12.11
CA ARG A 148 -16.22 2.94 -11.39
C ARG A 148 -17.70 2.96 -11.76
N ALA A 149 -18.23 4.08 -12.25
CA ALA A 149 -19.63 4.18 -12.65
C ALA A 149 -19.92 3.36 -13.90
N HIS A 150 -18.91 3.14 -14.74
CA HIS A 150 -19.05 2.47 -16.04
C HIS A 150 -18.23 1.17 -16.16
N ASP A 151 -17.24 0.93 -15.25
CA ASP A 151 -16.44 -0.30 -15.25
C ASP A 151 -16.89 -1.22 -14.10
N PRO A 152 -17.41 -2.43 -14.40
CA PRO A 152 -17.78 -3.41 -13.39
C PRO A 152 -16.56 -3.95 -12.61
N ARG A 153 -15.33 -3.69 -13.07
CA ARG A 153 -14.11 -4.15 -12.39
C ARG A 153 -14.01 -3.54 -11.01
N ARG A 154 -13.57 -4.37 -10.05
CA ARG A 154 -13.47 -4.02 -8.64
C ARG A 154 -12.05 -3.59 -8.31
N LEU A 155 -11.84 -2.31 -8.02
CA LEU A 155 -10.54 -1.78 -7.61
C LEU A 155 -10.14 -2.30 -6.23
N ASN A 156 -8.94 -2.88 -6.14
CA ASN A 156 -8.24 -3.19 -4.89
C ASN A 156 -7.03 -2.26 -4.74
N ILE A 157 -6.75 -1.88 -3.49
CA ILE A 157 -5.57 -1.08 -3.14
C ILE A 157 -4.74 -1.88 -2.14
N VAL A 158 -3.45 -2.01 -2.40
CA VAL A 158 -2.48 -2.58 -1.47
C VAL A 158 -1.38 -1.55 -1.21
N MET A 159 -1.15 -1.22 0.04
CA MET A 159 -0.03 -0.37 0.46
C MET A 159 1.18 -1.28 0.71
N MET A 160 1.77 -1.74 -0.40
CA MET A 160 2.91 -2.67 -0.46
C MET A 160 3.99 -2.15 -1.42
N GLY A 161 3.91 -0.89 -1.81
CA GLY A 161 4.91 -0.17 -2.57
C GLY A 161 6.08 0.26 -1.70
N GLN A 162 6.58 1.47 -1.90
CA GLN A 162 7.68 2.01 -1.10
C GLN A 162 7.20 2.44 0.29
N GLY A 163 8.03 2.11 1.32
CA GLY A 163 7.83 2.54 2.69
C GLY A 163 7.22 1.49 3.61
N GLU A 164 7.27 1.80 4.91
CA GLU A 164 6.58 1.09 5.98
C GLU A 164 5.33 1.88 6.40
N PRO A 165 4.13 1.44 6.03
CA PRO A 165 2.91 2.22 6.27
C PRO A 165 2.65 2.52 7.75
N LEU A 166 3.03 1.62 8.66
CA LEU A 166 2.80 1.85 10.09
C LEU A 166 3.78 2.86 10.72
N LEU A 167 4.88 3.22 10.04
CA LEU A 167 5.70 4.38 10.42
C LEU A 167 5.10 5.70 9.93
N ASN A 168 4.04 5.64 9.10
CA ASN A 168 3.28 6.78 8.61
C ASN A 168 1.77 6.63 8.91
N LEU A 169 1.43 6.05 10.06
CA LEU A 169 0.08 5.56 10.34
C LEU A 169 -1.00 6.64 10.22
N ASP A 170 -0.77 7.85 10.73
CA ASP A 170 -1.77 8.93 10.73
C ASP A 170 -2.21 9.30 9.30
N ASN A 171 -1.25 9.48 8.38
CA ASN A 171 -1.54 9.76 6.97
C ASN A 171 -2.17 8.55 6.26
N VAL A 172 -1.73 7.34 6.58
CA VAL A 172 -2.32 6.09 6.04
C VAL A 172 -3.77 5.94 6.47
N ILE A 173 -4.10 6.22 7.73
CA ILE A 173 -5.48 6.17 8.23
C ILE A 173 -6.33 7.29 7.61
N LYS A 174 -5.81 8.53 7.53
CA LYS A 174 -6.52 9.63 6.87
C LYS A 174 -6.81 9.31 5.39
N ALA A 175 -5.81 8.83 4.65
CA ALA A 175 -5.99 8.38 3.26
C ALA A 175 -7.01 7.24 3.15
N THR A 176 -6.95 6.26 4.07
CA THR A 176 -7.90 5.14 4.11
C THR A 176 -9.33 5.63 4.36
N ARG A 177 -9.54 6.59 5.26
CA ARG A 177 -10.87 7.17 5.53
C ARG A 177 -11.44 7.82 4.27
N ILE A 178 -10.65 8.61 3.54
CA ILE A 178 -11.06 9.23 2.26
C ILE A 178 -11.42 8.15 1.21
N LEU A 179 -10.60 7.11 1.09
CA LEU A 179 -10.82 6.02 0.13
C LEU A 179 -12.05 5.16 0.48
N LEU A 180 -12.40 5.04 1.74
CA LEU A 180 -13.55 4.27 2.21
C LEU A 180 -14.84 5.09 2.32
N ASP A 181 -14.75 6.42 2.32
CA ASP A 181 -15.91 7.30 2.47
C ASP A 181 -16.89 7.12 1.30
N PRO A 182 -18.18 6.83 1.58
CA PRO A 182 -19.21 6.72 0.53
C PRO A 182 -19.41 8.01 -0.28
N ALA A 183 -19.18 9.19 0.30
CA ALA A 183 -19.21 10.48 -0.40
C ALA A 183 -17.95 10.71 -1.26
N GLY A 184 -16.87 9.96 -1.01
CA GLY A 184 -15.62 10.00 -1.76
C GLY A 184 -15.49 8.82 -2.75
N PHE A 185 -14.41 8.03 -2.62
CA PHE A 185 -14.19 6.84 -3.45
C PHE A 185 -15.20 5.71 -3.20
N GLY A 186 -15.73 5.60 -1.98
CA GLY A 186 -16.69 4.58 -1.58
C GLY A 186 -16.16 3.15 -1.71
N LEU A 187 -14.86 2.92 -1.50
CA LEU A 187 -14.30 1.57 -1.49
C LEU A 187 -14.78 0.80 -0.25
N SER A 188 -14.93 -0.51 -0.40
CA SER A 188 -15.18 -1.38 0.75
C SER A 188 -13.88 -1.61 1.54
N PRO A 189 -13.93 -1.72 2.89
CA PRO A 189 -12.77 -2.13 3.69
C PRO A 189 -12.13 -3.45 3.24
N ARG A 190 -12.89 -4.31 2.56
CA ARG A 190 -12.37 -5.56 1.95
C ARG A 190 -11.38 -5.30 0.82
N ARG A 191 -11.35 -4.09 0.25
CA ARG A 191 -10.59 -3.72 -0.93
C ARG A 191 -9.26 -3.05 -0.64
N ILE A 192 -9.04 -2.61 0.60
CA ILE A 192 -7.79 -1.96 0.99
C ILE A 192 -7.01 -2.87 1.95
N THR A 193 -5.73 -3.08 1.67
CA THR A 193 -4.81 -3.84 2.53
C THR A 193 -3.57 -3.02 2.78
N VAL A 194 -3.23 -2.84 4.05
CA VAL A 194 -1.95 -2.28 4.49
C VAL A 194 -1.02 -3.41 4.88
N SER A 195 0.23 -3.36 4.41
CA SER A 195 1.29 -4.29 4.80
C SER A 195 2.22 -3.64 5.80
N THR A 196 2.75 -4.42 6.74
CA THR A 196 3.75 -3.96 7.71
C THR A 196 4.86 -4.97 7.91
N ALA A 197 6.06 -4.48 8.11
CA ALA A 197 7.21 -5.26 8.57
C ALA A 197 7.09 -5.67 10.06
N GLY A 198 6.08 -5.16 10.77
CA GLY A 198 5.82 -5.53 12.16
C GLY A 198 6.17 -4.45 13.19
N ILE A 199 5.69 -3.22 12.99
CA ILE A 199 5.77 -2.15 14.00
C ILE A 199 4.74 -2.43 15.09
N VAL A 200 5.11 -3.27 16.05
CA VAL A 200 4.19 -3.89 17.03
C VAL A 200 3.24 -2.90 17.73
N PRO A 201 3.67 -1.77 18.29
CA PRO A 201 2.76 -0.82 18.91
C PRO A 201 1.73 -0.24 17.94
N LYS A 202 2.13 -0.03 16.70
CA LYS A 202 1.26 0.54 15.65
C LYS A 202 0.26 -0.46 15.07
N ILE A 203 0.53 -1.76 15.17
CA ILE A 203 -0.46 -2.81 14.87
C ILE A 203 -1.65 -2.68 15.83
N ALA A 204 -1.40 -2.56 17.13
CA ALA A 204 -2.45 -2.38 18.13
C ALA A 204 -3.20 -1.05 17.94
N GLU A 205 -2.49 0.03 17.61
CA GLU A 205 -3.08 1.35 17.33
C GLU A 205 -4.01 1.29 16.11
N MET A 206 -3.56 0.73 14.98
CA MET A 206 -4.40 0.52 13.80
C MET A 206 -5.62 -0.36 14.10
N GLY A 207 -5.46 -1.37 14.96
CA GLY A 207 -6.57 -2.25 15.38
C GLY A 207 -7.71 -1.50 16.09
N ARG A 208 -7.42 -0.40 16.78
CA ARG A 208 -8.41 0.44 17.46
C ARG A 208 -9.14 1.43 16.54
N GLU A 209 -8.64 1.63 15.32
CA GLU A 209 -9.27 2.54 14.37
C GLU A 209 -10.64 2.01 13.92
N PRO A 210 -11.71 2.81 14.05
CA PRO A 210 -13.06 2.39 13.66
C PRO A 210 -13.17 2.19 12.14
N VAL A 211 -12.44 3.01 11.36
CA VAL A 211 -12.35 2.91 9.90
C VAL A 211 -10.91 2.54 9.55
N ARG A 212 -10.68 1.27 9.23
CA ARG A 212 -9.33 0.74 8.96
C ARG A 212 -9.30 -0.23 7.80
N PRO A 213 -8.15 -0.34 7.10
CA PRO A 213 -7.94 -1.34 6.05
C PRO A 213 -7.77 -2.75 6.63
N LYS A 214 -7.62 -3.75 5.79
CA LYS A 214 -7.12 -5.07 6.20
C LYS A 214 -5.61 -4.98 6.49
N LEU A 215 -5.15 -5.87 7.36
CA LEU A 215 -3.75 -5.97 7.73
C LEU A 215 -3.07 -7.18 7.05
N ALA A 216 -1.92 -6.92 6.44
CA ALA A 216 -0.94 -7.92 6.04
C ALA A 216 0.35 -7.72 6.86
N VAL A 217 1.00 -8.82 7.23
CA VAL A 217 2.21 -8.81 8.06
C VAL A 217 3.32 -9.57 7.35
N SER A 218 4.45 -8.90 7.12
CA SER A 218 5.66 -9.49 6.55
C SER A 218 6.37 -10.33 7.60
N LEU A 219 6.18 -11.66 7.53
CA LEU A 219 6.80 -12.62 8.45
C LEU A 219 8.24 -12.95 8.04
N ASN A 220 8.42 -13.43 6.84
CA ASN A 220 9.66 -13.68 6.08
C ASN A 220 10.73 -14.57 6.73
N ALA A 221 10.55 -15.01 7.97
CA ALA A 221 11.39 -16.00 8.63
C ALA A 221 10.59 -16.79 9.66
N SER A 222 11.15 -17.93 10.06
CA SER A 222 10.52 -18.88 10.98
C SER A 222 11.11 -18.86 12.38
N THR A 223 12.23 -18.12 12.57
CA THR A 223 12.94 -17.94 13.85
C THR A 223 13.31 -16.49 14.06
N GLU A 224 13.59 -16.11 15.30
CA GLU A 224 14.03 -14.77 15.69
C GLU A 224 15.34 -14.38 15.01
N GLU A 225 16.30 -15.29 15.00
CA GLU A 225 17.66 -15.07 14.46
C GLU A 225 17.57 -14.80 12.95
N ALA A 226 16.95 -15.71 12.20
CA ALA A 226 16.80 -15.57 10.75
C ALA A 226 16.00 -14.29 10.40
N ARG A 227 14.98 -13.94 11.20
CA ARG A 227 14.21 -12.73 10.97
C ARG A 227 15.02 -11.47 11.24
N SER A 228 15.86 -11.48 12.28
CA SER A 228 16.74 -10.34 12.62
C SER A 228 17.81 -10.08 11.56
N GLU A 229 18.27 -11.12 10.88
CA GLU A 229 19.21 -11.00 9.76
C GLU A 229 18.53 -10.45 8.51
N LEU A 230 17.35 -10.95 8.16
CA LEU A 230 16.61 -10.55 6.97
C LEU A 230 15.86 -9.22 7.13
N MET A 231 15.38 -8.94 8.32
CA MET A 231 14.58 -7.76 8.68
C MET A 231 15.08 -7.18 10.00
N PRO A 232 16.05 -6.25 9.98
CA PRO A 232 16.69 -5.68 11.17
C PRO A 232 15.74 -5.05 12.18
N ILE A 233 14.54 -4.65 11.75
CA ILE A 233 13.47 -4.15 12.64
C ILE A 233 13.09 -5.16 13.73
N THR A 234 13.36 -6.45 13.53
CA THR A 234 13.14 -7.53 14.51
C THR A 234 13.92 -7.32 15.79
N ARG A 235 15.08 -6.67 15.73
CA ARG A 235 15.89 -6.30 16.92
C ARG A 235 15.15 -5.34 17.85
N LYS A 236 14.22 -4.57 17.32
CA LYS A 236 13.36 -3.64 18.09
C LYS A 236 12.02 -4.26 18.46
N TYR A 237 11.46 -5.06 17.58
CA TYR A 237 10.16 -5.70 17.76
C TYR A 237 10.33 -7.21 17.53
N HIS A 238 10.46 -7.97 18.62
CA HIS A 238 10.75 -9.40 18.57
C HIS A 238 9.63 -10.18 17.89
N LEU A 239 10.01 -11.32 17.28
CA LEU A 239 9.05 -12.19 16.58
C LEU A 239 7.93 -12.65 17.52
N LYS A 240 8.24 -12.93 18.77
CA LYS A 240 7.25 -13.29 19.79
C LYS A 240 6.21 -12.20 19.96
N ASP A 241 6.65 -10.95 20.18
CA ASP A 241 5.77 -9.80 20.40
C ASP A 241 4.90 -9.51 19.16
N LEU A 242 5.47 -9.71 17.97
CA LEU A 242 4.74 -9.59 16.71
C LEU A 242 3.61 -10.62 16.61
N ILE A 243 3.89 -11.89 16.94
CA ILE A 243 2.87 -12.96 16.92
C ILE A 243 1.78 -12.68 17.96
N GLU A 244 2.14 -12.26 19.18
CA GLU A 244 1.18 -11.87 20.21
C GLU A 244 0.30 -10.71 19.78
N ALA A 245 0.87 -9.67 19.16
CA ALA A 245 0.10 -8.54 18.60
C ALA A 245 -0.86 -8.99 17.49
N CYS A 246 -0.44 -9.94 16.65
CA CYS A 246 -1.31 -10.52 15.62
C CYS A 246 -2.46 -11.36 16.20
N GLN A 247 -2.20 -12.10 17.28
CA GLN A 247 -3.24 -12.87 17.99
C GLN A 247 -4.27 -11.96 18.66
N ALA A 248 -3.83 -10.84 19.21
CA ALA A 248 -4.67 -9.84 19.86
C ALA A 248 -5.38 -8.89 18.88
N TYR A 249 -5.04 -8.93 17.58
CA TYR A 249 -5.60 -7.98 16.60
C TYR A 249 -7.12 -8.20 16.41
N PRO A 250 -7.96 -7.14 16.55
CA PRO A 250 -9.40 -7.28 16.52
C PRO A 250 -9.93 -7.49 15.08
N LEU A 251 -10.00 -8.74 14.66
CA LEU A 251 -10.53 -9.10 13.35
C LEU A 251 -12.05 -8.94 13.28
N ARG A 252 -12.54 -8.43 12.15
CA ARG A 252 -13.97 -8.45 11.84
C ARG A 252 -14.41 -9.89 11.51
N PRO A 253 -15.69 -10.27 11.62
CA PRO A 253 -16.16 -11.65 11.37
C PRO A 253 -15.76 -12.24 10.02
N TRP A 254 -15.63 -11.41 8.99
CA TRP A 254 -15.24 -11.80 7.63
C TRP A 254 -13.74 -11.69 7.36
N GLU A 255 -12.95 -11.15 8.29
CA GLU A 255 -11.55 -10.77 8.10
C GLU A 255 -10.61 -11.89 8.53
N LYS A 256 -9.52 -12.04 7.79
CA LYS A 256 -8.38 -12.85 8.18
C LYS A 256 -7.14 -11.98 8.07
N LEU A 257 -6.20 -12.14 9.00
CA LEU A 257 -4.86 -11.62 8.81
C LEU A 257 -4.22 -12.27 7.59
N THR A 258 -3.43 -11.49 6.88
CA THR A 258 -2.60 -12.03 5.81
C THR A 258 -1.15 -11.99 6.28
N PHE A 259 -0.45 -13.13 6.23
CA PHE A 259 0.99 -13.12 6.37
C PHE A 259 1.63 -13.21 4.99
N GLU A 260 2.69 -12.44 4.77
CA GLU A 260 3.52 -12.50 3.57
C GLU A 260 4.85 -13.16 3.95
N TYR A 261 5.31 -14.09 3.12
CA TYR A 261 6.57 -14.80 3.33
C TYR A 261 7.32 -14.89 2.01
N VAL A 262 8.39 -14.12 1.90
CA VAL A 262 9.31 -14.15 0.77
C VAL A 262 10.27 -15.32 0.97
N LEU A 263 10.19 -16.28 0.08
CA LEU A 263 11.06 -17.46 0.08
C LEU A 263 12.40 -17.14 -0.61
N LEU A 264 13.49 -17.40 0.09
CA LEU A 264 14.87 -17.17 -0.33
C LEU A 264 15.59 -18.52 -0.38
N LYS A 265 16.16 -18.88 -1.54
CA LYS A 265 16.81 -20.19 -1.76
C LYS A 265 17.90 -20.47 -0.73
N GLY A 266 17.78 -21.58 -0.01
CA GLY A 266 18.75 -22.02 0.98
C GLY A 266 18.85 -21.17 2.26
N VAL A 267 17.95 -20.19 2.45
CA VAL A 267 17.96 -19.30 3.62
C VAL A 267 16.79 -19.56 4.56
N ASN A 268 15.56 -19.52 4.05
CA ASN A 268 14.34 -19.62 4.84
C ASN A 268 13.29 -20.55 4.20
N ASP A 269 13.69 -21.40 3.28
CA ASP A 269 12.83 -22.21 2.41
C ASP A 269 12.82 -23.71 2.75
N THR A 270 13.40 -24.13 3.88
CA THR A 270 13.48 -25.55 4.26
C THR A 270 12.13 -26.11 4.76
N ASP A 271 11.99 -27.44 4.76
CA ASP A 271 10.83 -28.11 5.37
C ASP A 271 10.70 -27.83 6.87
N ALA A 272 11.84 -27.64 7.55
CA ALA A 272 11.86 -27.25 8.95
C ALA A 272 11.29 -25.85 9.14
N ASP A 273 11.61 -24.89 8.25
CA ASP A 273 11.02 -23.56 8.24
C ASP A 273 9.52 -23.62 8.02
N ALA A 274 9.06 -24.39 7.04
CA ALA A 274 7.63 -24.55 6.76
C ALA A 274 6.85 -25.08 7.98
N ARG A 275 7.41 -26.07 8.71
CA ARG A 275 6.80 -26.60 9.93
C ARG A 275 6.77 -25.58 11.07
N ARG A 276 7.85 -24.78 11.24
CA ARG A 276 7.89 -23.70 12.23
C ARG A 276 6.86 -22.61 11.91
N VAL A 277 6.79 -22.16 10.65
CA VAL A 277 5.77 -21.20 10.19
C VAL A 277 4.36 -21.71 10.44
N ALA A 278 4.08 -22.98 10.10
CA ALA A 278 2.79 -23.60 10.37
C ALA A 278 2.43 -23.57 11.87
N LYS A 279 3.40 -23.85 12.74
CA LYS A 279 3.24 -23.80 14.20
C LYS A 279 3.03 -22.38 14.72
N LEU A 280 3.81 -21.41 14.24
CA LEU A 280 3.70 -19.99 14.64
C LEU A 280 2.30 -19.43 14.34
N LEU A 281 1.71 -19.82 13.22
CA LEU A 281 0.44 -19.25 12.74
C LEU A 281 -0.80 -20.09 13.09
N ALA A 282 -0.66 -21.27 13.68
CA ALA A 282 -1.75 -22.21 13.91
C ALA A 282 -2.92 -21.64 14.73
N ASN A 283 -2.65 -20.74 15.68
CA ASN A 283 -3.65 -20.14 16.56
C ASN A 283 -4.11 -18.73 16.11
N ILE A 284 -3.83 -18.35 14.87
CA ILE A 284 -4.22 -17.05 14.30
C ILE A 284 -5.21 -17.29 13.17
N ASN A 285 -6.34 -16.58 13.17
CA ASN A 285 -7.25 -16.59 12.02
C ASN A 285 -6.59 -15.88 10.84
N ALA A 286 -5.76 -16.59 10.11
CA ALA A 286 -4.90 -16.03 9.09
C ALA A 286 -4.87 -16.87 7.80
N LYS A 287 -4.23 -16.29 6.78
CA LYS A 287 -3.73 -16.97 5.58
C LYS A 287 -2.29 -16.56 5.33
N LEU A 288 -1.53 -17.41 4.67
CA LEU A 288 -0.17 -17.13 4.25
C LEU A 288 -0.11 -16.96 2.72
N ASN A 289 0.54 -15.92 2.27
CA ASN A 289 0.96 -15.75 0.88
C ASN A 289 2.47 -16.05 0.79
N LEU A 290 2.83 -17.01 -0.02
CA LEU A 290 4.22 -17.32 -0.37
C LEU A 290 4.59 -16.54 -1.62
N ILE A 291 5.72 -15.86 -1.56
CA ILE A 291 6.29 -15.07 -2.64
C ILE A 291 7.68 -15.68 -2.91
N ALA A 292 7.87 -16.38 -4.03
CA ALA A 292 9.23 -16.66 -4.48
C ALA A 292 9.94 -15.32 -4.71
N LEU A 293 11.16 -15.18 -4.24
CA LEU A 293 11.91 -13.92 -4.37
C LEU A 293 11.88 -13.40 -5.82
N ASN A 294 11.49 -12.16 -5.98
CA ASN A 294 11.66 -11.45 -7.25
C ASN A 294 13.09 -10.88 -7.30
N PRO A 295 13.94 -11.35 -8.22
CA PRO A 295 15.34 -10.95 -8.24
C PRO A 295 15.49 -9.45 -8.53
N GLY A 296 16.51 -8.85 -7.95
CA GLY A 296 16.94 -7.48 -8.22
C GLY A 296 18.45 -7.41 -8.33
N PRO A 297 19.02 -6.48 -9.12
CA PRO A 297 20.45 -6.46 -9.41
C PRO A 297 21.35 -6.32 -8.18
N GLU A 298 20.86 -5.75 -7.10
CA GLU A 298 21.63 -5.51 -5.86
C GLU A 298 21.16 -6.39 -4.70
N ILE A 299 20.26 -7.35 -4.94
CA ILE A 299 19.75 -8.26 -3.93
C ILE A 299 20.59 -9.54 -3.92
N PRO A 300 21.30 -9.88 -2.82
CA PRO A 300 22.28 -10.97 -2.77
C PRO A 300 21.63 -12.36 -2.59
N TYR A 301 20.31 -12.48 -2.75
CA TYR A 301 19.57 -13.71 -2.57
C TYR A 301 19.10 -14.29 -3.90
N GLN A 302 18.80 -15.58 -3.88
CA GLN A 302 18.31 -16.31 -5.06
C GLN A 302 16.86 -16.76 -4.89
N THR A 303 16.15 -16.84 -6.02
CA THR A 303 14.80 -17.39 -6.08
C THR A 303 14.84 -18.89 -5.87
N PRO A 304 13.99 -19.46 -4.99
CA PRO A 304 13.89 -20.91 -4.83
C PRO A 304 13.32 -21.60 -6.08
N ASP A 305 13.66 -22.87 -6.24
CA ASP A 305 13.09 -23.69 -7.30
C ASP A 305 11.57 -23.88 -7.08
N PRO A 306 10.75 -23.93 -8.15
CA PRO A 306 9.29 -24.05 -8.04
C PRO A 306 8.83 -25.24 -7.20
N GLU A 307 9.53 -26.36 -7.27
CA GLU A 307 9.26 -27.55 -6.48
C GLU A 307 9.47 -27.30 -4.98
N ARG A 308 10.48 -26.51 -4.61
CA ARG A 308 10.74 -26.12 -3.22
C ARG A 308 9.60 -25.24 -2.67
N VAL A 309 9.13 -24.28 -3.48
CA VAL A 309 7.98 -23.44 -3.15
C VAL A 309 6.72 -24.27 -2.96
N ALA A 310 6.46 -25.23 -3.85
CA ALA A 310 5.29 -26.11 -3.78
C ALA A 310 5.35 -27.05 -2.55
N SER A 311 6.54 -27.59 -2.22
CA SER A 311 6.74 -28.40 -1.03
C SER A 311 6.48 -27.60 0.25
N PHE A 312 7.03 -26.39 0.35
CA PHE A 312 6.79 -25.47 1.48
C PHE A 312 5.29 -25.19 1.65
N GLN A 313 4.60 -24.86 0.55
CA GLN A 313 3.15 -24.64 0.54
C GLN A 313 2.40 -25.86 1.07
N THR A 314 2.75 -27.05 0.60
CA THR A 314 2.09 -28.32 0.99
C THR A 314 2.17 -28.56 2.48
N ILE A 315 3.32 -28.28 3.10
CA ILE A 315 3.51 -28.44 4.55
C ILE A 315 2.65 -27.43 5.30
N VAL A 316 2.69 -26.14 4.93
CA VAL A 316 1.96 -25.08 5.63
C VAL A 316 0.44 -25.22 5.48
N ARG A 317 -0.04 -25.65 4.30
CA ARG A 317 -1.47 -25.85 4.02
C ARG A 317 -2.16 -26.88 4.93
N ARG A 318 -1.41 -27.72 5.62
CA ARG A 318 -1.96 -28.64 6.63
C ARG A 318 -2.50 -27.90 7.87
N SER A 319 -2.05 -26.67 8.11
CA SER A 319 -2.40 -25.88 9.31
C SER A 319 -3.23 -24.65 8.98
N ILE A 320 -2.89 -23.90 7.91
CA ILE A 320 -3.56 -22.67 7.52
C ILE A 320 -3.66 -22.56 5.99
N PRO A 321 -4.63 -21.80 5.45
CA PRO A 321 -4.68 -21.49 4.01
C PRO A 321 -3.37 -20.83 3.55
N CYS A 322 -2.74 -21.41 2.53
CA CYS A 322 -1.46 -20.96 2.00
C CYS A 322 -1.51 -20.86 0.47
N PHE A 323 -1.13 -19.71 -0.08
CA PHE A 323 -1.25 -19.39 -1.51
C PHE A 323 0.11 -18.95 -2.06
N ILE A 324 0.48 -19.45 -3.22
CA ILE A 324 1.66 -18.96 -3.97
C ILE A 324 1.21 -17.74 -4.79
N ARG A 325 1.90 -16.62 -4.61
CA ARG A 325 1.66 -15.39 -5.37
C ARG A 325 2.44 -15.44 -6.68
N LYS A 326 1.73 -15.27 -7.79
CA LYS A 326 2.38 -15.11 -9.08
C LYS A 326 2.96 -13.69 -9.17
N PRO A 327 4.22 -13.53 -9.56
CA PRO A 327 4.79 -12.21 -9.78
C PRO A 327 4.11 -11.53 -10.97
N ARG A 328 4.06 -10.20 -10.93
CA ARG A 328 3.52 -9.36 -12.00
C ARG A 328 4.55 -8.28 -12.34
N GLY A 329 4.70 -7.98 -13.64
CA GLY A 329 5.59 -6.92 -14.12
C GLY A 329 7.07 -7.13 -13.79
N LEU A 330 7.57 -8.38 -13.83
CA LEU A 330 8.98 -8.69 -13.55
C LEU A 330 9.93 -7.99 -14.53
N ASP A 331 9.56 -7.93 -15.80
CA ASP A 331 10.31 -7.34 -16.91
C ASP A 331 10.48 -5.82 -16.79
N ILE A 332 9.63 -5.18 -15.98
CA ILE A 332 9.68 -3.74 -15.70
C ILE A 332 9.99 -3.44 -14.23
N PHE A 333 10.51 -4.38 -13.46
CA PHE A 333 10.80 -4.23 -12.03
C PHE A 333 9.61 -3.71 -11.20
N ALA A 334 8.40 -4.20 -11.50
CA ALA A 334 7.17 -3.82 -10.80
C ALA A 334 6.73 -4.81 -9.72
N ALA A 335 7.39 -5.97 -9.60
CA ALA A 335 7.02 -6.98 -8.60
C ALA A 335 7.43 -6.58 -7.18
N CYS A 336 6.83 -7.24 -6.18
CA CYS A 336 7.10 -6.97 -4.78
C CYS A 336 8.60 -7.01 -4.45
N GLY A 337 9.09 -5.99 -3.77
CA GLY A 337 10.49 -5.83 -3.39
C GLY A 337 11.40 -5.21 -4.46
N GLN A 338 10.89 -4.92 -5.68
CA GLN A 338 11.71 -4.41 -6.80
C GLN A 338 11.65 -2.89 -6.99
N LEU A 339 10.76 -2.16 -6.32
CA LEU A 339 10.60 -0.72 -6.50
C LEU A 339 11.82 0.05 -5.94
N LYS A 340 12.47 0.88 -6.76
CA LYS A 340 13.69 1.60 -6.39
C LYS A 340 13.71 3.07 -6.84
N SER A 341 12.62 3.64 -7.33
CA SER A 341 12.54 5.02 -7.85
C SER A 341 13.58 5.32 -8.95
N SER A 342 14.08 4.31 -9.63
CA SER A 342 15.05 4.47 -10.70
C SER A 342 14.36 4.58 -12.05
N ALA A 343 14.77 5.60 -12.81
CA ALA A 343 14.54 5.64 -14.25
C ALA A 343 15.54 4.66 -14.92
N VAL A 344 15.21 3.37 -14.94
CA VAL A 344 15.90 2.42 -15.81
C VAL A 344 15.11 2.27 -17.07
#